data_d3bc4ce6b37bca819c9bf823c19aebd0
#
_entry.id   d3bc4ce6b37bca819c9bf823c19aebd0
#
_cell.length_a   1.000
_cell.length_b   1.000
_cell.length_c   1.000
_cell.angle_alpha   90.00
_cell.angle_beta   90.00
_cell.angle_gamma   90.00
#
_symmetry.space_group_name_H-M   'P 1'
#
loop_
_entity.id
_entity.type
_entity.pdbx_description
1 polymer ?
#
loop_
_entity_poly.entity_id
_entity_poly.type
_entity_poly.pdbx_seq_one_letter_code
_entity_poly.pdbx_strand_id
1 'polypeptide(L)'
;MLSFTEENYLKALLQITMENEHKPAAGTNELAAALNVKPATATDMLKKLKDKKLVDYKKYGKITLTTPGRKHAVEIIRKHRLWETFLYKKLGFTWDEVHEVAEQLEHIQSQKLVDKLDELLDFPEFDPHGDIIPNAKGEIKVAFKKTLADVDAGKSCKMMAVKDNSVNFLQYVVKVGLGINNNIQVISKENYDSLLSIEVNGIVSSVSQKFAQNILVVCSFCELGKACSKTKCEIM
;
A
#
# COMPACT_ATOMS: atom_id res chain seq x y z
N MET A 1 12.36 21.28 -11.54
CA MET A 1 12.63 20.07 -10.77
C MET A 1 11.94 20.22 -9.42
N LEU A 2 11.31 19.19 -8.91
CA LEU A 2 10.71 19.18 -7.57
C LEU A 2 11.79 18.92 -6.52
N SER A 3 11.62 19.43 -5.32
CA SER A 3 12.42 19.03 -4.16
C SER A 3 11.87 17.73 -3.59
N PHE A 4 12.68 16.97 -2.85
CA PHE A 4 12.28 15.75 -2.16
C PHE A 4 11.05 15.98 -1.27
N THR A 5 11.03 17.11 -0.55
CA THR A 5 9.87 17.44 0.28
C THR A 5 8.60 17.63 -0.57
N GLU A 6 8.67 18.28 -1.73
CA GLU A 6 7.53 18.45 -2.63
C GLU A 6 7.04 17.11 -3.18
N GLU A 7 7.97 16.21 -3.52
CA GLU A 7 7.68 14.85 -3.96
C GLU A 7 6.96 14.06 -2.87
N ASN A 8 7.44 14.11 -1.62
CA ASN A 8 6.81 13.43 -0.49
C ASN A 8 5.39 13.93 -0.23
N TYR A 9 5.14 15.24 -0.39
CA TYR A 9 3.79 15.79 -0.26
C TYR A 9 2.83 15.28 -1.34
N LEU A 10 3.28 15.18 -2.59
CA LEU A 10 2.48 14.64 -3.69
C LEU A 10 2.20 13.14 -3.50
N LYS A 11 3.21 12.38 -3.05
CA LYS A 11 3.08 10.95 -2.70
C LYS A 11 2.03 10.76 -1.61
N ALA A 12 2.15 11.48 -0.49
CA ALA A 12 1.22 11.38 0.63
C ALA A 12 -0.22 11.76 0.23
N LEU A 13 -0.41 12.81 -0.58
CA LEU A 13 -1.73 13.18 -1.10
C LEU A 13 -2.34 12.07 -1.96
N LEU A 14 -1.55 11.40 -2.79
CA LEU A 14 -2.04 10.30 -3.60
C LEU A 14 -2.42 9.10 -2.72
N GLN A 15 -1.60 8.72 -1.75
CA GLN A 15 -1.87 7.62 -0.82
C GLN A 15 -3.18 7.86 -0.04
N ILE A 16 -3.34 9.03 0.58
CA ILE A 16 -4.57 9.39 1.32
C ILE A 16 -5.82 9.30 0.44
N THR A 17 -5.72 9.73 -0.83
CA THR A 17 -6.87 9.70 -1.75
C THR A 17 -7.14 8.32 -2.35
N MET A 18 -6.14 7.44 -2.41
CA MET A 18 -6.31 6.05 -2.85
C MET A 18 -6.94 5.17 -1.77
N GLU A 19 -6.57 5.36 -0.50
CA GLU A 19 -7.13 4.63 0.63
C GLU A 19 -8.61 4.92 0.87
N ASN A 20 -9.08 6.09 0.46
CA ASN A 20 -10.44 6.55 0.66
C ASN A 20 -11.22 6.62 -0.67
N GLU A 21 -11.73 5.49 -1.17
CA GLU A 21 -12.54 5.43 -2.40
C GLU A 21 -13.73 6.43 -2.42
N HIS A 22 -14.24 6.81 -1.24
CA HIS A 22 -15.35 7.75 -1.08
C HIS A 22 -14.92 9.21 -0.82
N LYS A 23 -13.61 9.49 -0.77
CA LYS A 23 -13.07 10.79 -0.38
C LYS A 23 -11.93 11.23 -1.30
N PRO A 24 -12.25 11.71 -2.52
CA PRO A 24 -11.24 12.04 -3.54
C PRO A 24 -10.33 13.22 -3.18
N ALA A 25 -10.40 13.73 -1.96
CA ALA A 25 -9.69 14.93 -1.52
C ALA A 25 -9.24 14.80 -0.06
N ALA A 26 -8.01 15.20 0.24
CA ALA A 26 -7.43 15.21 1.57
C ALA A 26 -7.72 16.51 2.34
N GLY A 27 -7.63 16.44 3.67
CA GLY A 27 -7.62 17.62 4.55
C GLY A 27 -6.18 18.04 4.90
N THR A 28 -5.96 19.33 5.20
CA THR A 28 -4.62 19.83 5.59
C THR A 28 -4.09 19.15 6.86
N ASN A 29 -4.95 18.90 7.85
CA ASN A 29 -4.54 18.23 9.10
C ASN A 29 -4.22 16.75 8.87
N GLU A 30 -4.98 16.08 7.99
CA GLU A 30 -4.75 14.70 7.58
C GLU A 30 -3.38 14.55 6.88
N LEU A 31 -3.09 15.44 5.93
CA LEU A 31 -1.80 15.49 5.26
C LEU A 31 -0.65 15.81 6.23
N ALA A 32 -0.85 16.77 7.14
CA ALA A 32 0.16 17.12 8.14
C ALA A 32 0.47 15.94 9.08
N ALA A 33 -0.57 15.19 9.49
CA ALA A 33 -0.41 13.99 10.30
C ALA A 33 0.34 12.88 9.54
N ALA A 34 -0.03 12.62 8.29
CA ALA A 34 0.64 11.61 7.44
C ALA A 34 2.13 11.90 7.24
N LEU A 35 2.51 13.19 7.15
CA LEU A 35 3.90 13.61 6.96
C LEU A 35 4.64 13.94 8.28
N ASN A 36 3.98 13.75 9.43
CA ASN A 36 4.50 14.10 10.76
C ASN A 36 5.03 15.55 10.84
N VAL A 37 4.29 16.51 10.28
CA VAL A 37 4.62 17.95 10.29
C VAL A 37 3.53 18.79 10.93
N LYS A 38 3.84 20.04 11.29
CA LYS A 38 2.83 20.98 11.79
C LYS A 38 1.87 21.41 10.67
N PRO A 39 0.56 21.61 10.94
CA PRO A 39 -0.40 22.08 9.94
C PRO A 39 -0.02 23.38 9.22
N ALA A 40 0.69 24.29 9.90
CA ALA A 40 1.22 25.51 9.29
C ALA A 40 2.25 25.20 8.20
N THR A 41 3.17 24.27 8.46
CA THR A 41 4.19 23.82 7.50
C THR A 41 3.52 23.17 6.28
N ALA A 42 2.50 22.33 6.51
CA ALA A 42 1.73 21.72 5.43
C ALA A 42 1.02 22.80 4.58
N THR A 43 0.42 23.80 5.22
CA THR A 43 -0.24 24.91 4.54
C THR A 43 0.71 25.70 3.64
N ASP A 44 1.92 25.97 4.08
CA ASP A 44 2.89 26.75 3.29
C ASP A 44 3.43 25.92 2.11
N MET A 45 3.64 24.62 2.29
CA MET A 45 4.00 23.74 1.18
C MET A 45 2.86 23.61 0.15
N LEU A 46 1.61 23.51 0.61
CA LEU A 46 0.45 23.47 -0.28
C LEU A 46 0.30 24.72 -1.14
N LYS A 47 0.64 25.90 -0.61
CA LYS A 47 0.70 27.13 -1.42
C LYS A 47 1.74 27.01 -2.54
N LYS A 48 2.96 26.54 -2.21
CA LYS A 48 4.03 26.34 -3.21
C LYS A 48 3.64 25.33 -4.29
N LEU A 49 3.01 24.21 -3.90
CA LEU A 49 2.54 23.19 -4.84
C LEU A 49 1.39 23.71 -5.72
N LYS A 50 0.53 24.57 -5.18
CA LYS A 50 -0.53 25.25 -5.93
C LYS A 50 0.07 26.23 -6.95
N ASP A 51 1.05 27.04 -6.57
CA ASP A 51 1.72 27.97 -7.47
C ASP A 51 2.40 27.23 -8.63
N LYS A 52 2.89 26.00 -8.37
CA LYS A 52 3.41 25.07 -9.39
C LYS A 52 2.31 24.33 -10.16
N LYS A 53 1.04 24.59 -9.88
CA LYS A 53 -0.14 23.93 -10.51
C LYS A 53 -0.18 22.41 -10.33
N LEU A 54 0.36 21.89 -9.23
CA LEU A 54 0.40 20.46 -8.92
C LEU A 54 -0.75 20.03 -8.03
N VAL A 55 -1.33 20.97 -7.27
CA VAL A 55 -2.50 20.74 -6.44
C VAL A 55 -3.52 21.86 -6.60
N ASP A 56 -4.80 21.51 -6.46
CA ASP A 56 -5.88 22.46 -6.23
C ASP A 56 -6.09 22.58 -4.71
N TYR A 57 -5.86 23.76 -4.19
CA TYR A 57 -5.93 24.04 -2.77
C TYR A 57 -6.67 25.36 -2.48
N LYS A 58 -7.65 25.29 -1.60
CA LYS A 58 -8.30 26.47 -0.98
C LYS A 58 -8.05 26.42 0.52
N LYS A 59 -7.66 27.55 1.12
CA LYS A 59 -7.43 27.64 2.57
C LYS A 59 -8.64 27.10 3.34
N TYR A 60 -8.43 26.20 4.28
CA TYR A 60 -9.45 25.44 5.03
C TYR A 60 -10.35 24.55 4.17
N GLY A 61 -10.02 24.33 2.91
CA GLY A 61 -10.75 23.48 1.98
C GLY A 61 -10.10 22.12 1.75
N LYS A 62 -10.71 21.36 0.86
CA LYS A 62 -10.19 20.08 0.39
C LYS A 62 -9.00 20.30 -0.55
N ILE A 63 -8.05 19.37 -0.54
CA ILE A 63 -6.86 19.35 -1.38
C ILE A 63 -7.03 18.22 -2.39
N THR A 64 -6.84 18.52 -3.66
CA THR A 64 -6.83 17.51 -4.74
C THR A 64 -5.58 17.64 -5.58
N LEU A 65 -5.08 16.54 -6.10
CA LEU A 65 -4.00 16.53 -7.09
C LEU A 65 -4.54 16.98 -8.45
N THR A 66 -3.81 17.87 -9.12
CA THR A 66 -4.04 18.13 -10.54
C THR A 66 -3.55 16.96 -11.39
N THR A 67 -3.86 16.94 -12.69
CA THR A 67 -3.33 15.90 -13.60
C THR A 67 -1.78 15.84 -13.58
N PRO A 68 -1.03 16.97 -13.67
CA PRO A 68 0.43 16.94 -13.52
C PRO A 68 0.88 16.47 -12.13
N GLY A 69 0.21 16.94 -11.06
CA GLY A 69 0.54 16.53 -9.69
C GLY A 69 0.35 15.03 -9.48
N ARG A 70 -0.76 14.47 -9.99
CA ARG A 70 -1.02 13.03 -9.93
C ARG A 70 0.03 12.23 -10.71
N LYS A 71 0.46 12.71 -11.89
CA LYS A 71 1.50 12.05 -12.67
C LYS A 71 2.79 11.93 -11.86
N HIS A 72 3.27 13.03 -11.25
CA HIS A 72 4.46 13.01 -10.40
C HIS A 72 4.29 12.08 -9.19
N ALA A 73 3.16 12.14 -8.49
CA ALA A 73 2.90 11.27 -7.35
C ALA A 73 2.94 9.78 -7.72
N VAL A 74 2.35 9.40 -8.86
CA VAL A 74 2.37 8.02 -9.37
C VAL A 74 3.80 7.57 -9.73
N GLU A 75 4.60 8.45 -10.35
CA GLU A 75 6.01 8.17 -10.69
C GLU A 75 6.84 7.90 -9.43
N ILE A 76 6.62 8.66 -8.34
CA ILE A 76 7.32 8.46 -7.07
C ILE A 76 6.91 7.14 -6.44
N ILE A 77 5.59 6.84 -6.35
CA ILE A 77 5.09 5.56 -5.82
C ILE A 77 5.65 4.38 -6.63
N ARG A 78 5.71 4.50 -7.97
CA ARG A 78 6.30 3.46 -8.80
C ARG A 78 7.78 3.22 -8.45
N LYS A 79 8.58 4.28 -8.34
CA LYS A 79 9.99 4.19 -7.96
C LYS A 79 10.16 3.55 -6.58
N HIS A 80 9.40 4.01 -5.60
CA HIS A 80 9.39 3.48 -4.25
C HIS A 80 9.20 1.96 -4.25
N ARG A 81 8.10 1.47 -4.83
CA ARG A 81 7.73 0.05 -4.85
C ARG A 81 8.71 -0.82 -5.67
N LEU A 82 9.30 -0.28 -6.74
CA LEU A 82 10.36 -0.96 -7.47
C LEU A 82 11.63 -1.10 -6.61
N TRP A 83 12.01 -0.07 -5.85
CA TRP A 83 13.15 -0.13 -4.94
C TRP A 83 12.90 -1.12 -3.79
N GLU A 84 11.74 -1.11 -3.17
CA GLU A 84 11.39 -2.12 -2.15
C GLU A 84 11.51 -3.54 -2.71
N THR A 85 10.99 -3.77 -3.93
CA THR A 85 11.07 -5.07 -4.60
C THR A 85 12.53 -5.48 -4.88
N PHE A 86 13.37 -4.55 -5.29
CA PHE A 86 14.79 -4.80 -5.56
C PHE A 86 15.55 -5.12 -4.27
N LEU A 87 15.38 -4.31 -3.24
CA LEU A 87 16.00 -4.51 -1.94
C LEU A 87 15.66 -5.89 -1.38
N TYR A 88 14.38 -6.25 -1.43
CA TYR A 88 13.89 -7.54 -0.95
C TYR A 88 14.39 -8.72 -1.79
N LYS A 89 14.17 -8.69 -3.11
CA LYS A 89 14.46 -9.85 -3.99
C LYS A 89 15.92 -10.04 -4.33
N LYS A 90 16.72 -8.97 -4.35
CA LYS A 90 18.10 -8.99 -4.87
C LYS A 90 19.16 -8.73 -3.81
N LEU A 91 18.84 -7.96 -2.77
CA LEU A 91 19.83 -7.57 -1.76
C LEU A 91 19.60 -8.24 -0.39
N GLY A 92 18.51 -9.03 -0.24
CA GLY A 92 18.25 -9.80 0.98
C GLY A 92 17.76 -8.98 2.17
N PHE A 93 17.26 -7.77 1.92
CA PHE A 93 16.55 -6.99 2.96
C PHE A 93 15.26 -7.72 3.35
N THR A 94 14.88 -7.62 4.61
CA THR A 94 13.58 -8.10 5.06
C THR A 94 12.48 -7.11 4.66
N TRP A 95 11.24 -7.57 4.61
CA TRP A 95 10.15 -6.72 4.15
C TRP A 95 9.82 -5.54 5.08
N ASP A 96 10.22 -5.60 6.34
CA ASP A 96 10.11 -4.52 7.32
C ASP A 96 11.29 -3.51 7.27
N GLU A 97 12.39 -3.85 6.56
CA GLU A 97 13.55 -2.97 6.38
C GLU A 97 13.51 -2.18 5.07
N VAL A 98 12.83 -2.68 4.04
CA VAL A 98 12.90 -2.12 2.67
C VAL A 98 12.34 -0.70 2.58
N HIS A 99 11.32 -0.37 3.36
CA HIS A 99 10.59 0.89 3.27
C HIS A 99 11.47 2.12 3.50
N GLU A 100 12.23 2.13 4.59
CA GLU A 100 13.10 3.26 4.96
C GLU A 100 14.17 3.54 3.90
N VAL A 101 14.74 2.49 3.32
CA VAL A 101 15.75 2.61 2.26
C VAL A 101 15.13 3.04 0.94
N ALA A 102 13.97 2.50 0.59
CA ALA A 102 13.24 2.88 -0.63
C ALA A 102 12.81 4.35 -0.61
N GLU A 103 12.43 4.93 0.54
CA GLU A 103 12.14 6.35 0.69
C GLU A 103 13.33 7.25 0.34
N GLN A 104 14.55 6.80 0.57
CA GLN A 104 15.74 7.57 0.18
C GLN A 104 16.03 7.43 -1.32
N LEU A 105 15.79 6.25 -1.90
CA LEU A 105 16.11 5.93 -3.30
C LEU A 105 15.03 6.42 -4.29
N GLU A 106 13.79 6.62 -3.87
CA GLU A 106 12.67 7.03 -4.75
C GLU A 106 12.88 8.39 -5.41
N HIS A 107 13.76 9.23 -4.86
CA HIS A 107 14.05 10.57 -5.36
C HIS A 107 15.08 10.61 -6.51
N ILE A 108 15.63 9.45 -6.91
CA ILE A 108 16.57 9.37 -8.04
C ILE A 108 15.85 9.75 -9.35
N GLN A 109 16.44 10.73 -10.08
CA GLN A 109 15.84 11.33 -11.28
C GLN A 109 16.35 10.71 -12.60
N SER A 110 16.72 9.42 -12.59
CA SER A 110 17.19 8.72 -13.79
C SER A 110 16.14 7.79 -14.33
N GLN A 111 15.39 8.19 -15.36
CA GLN A 111 14.40 7.34 -16.00
C GLN A 111 15.03 6.04 -16.53
N LYS A 112 16.21 6.12 -17.16
CA LYS A 112 16.94 4.94 -17.62
C LYS A 112 17.21 3.93 -16.49
N LEU A 113 17.53 4.41 -15.28
CA LEU A 113 17.76 3.54 -14.14
C LEU A 113 16.46 2.86 -13.70
N VAL A 114 15.36 3.61 -13.64
CA VAL A 114 14.03 3.07 -13.27
C VAL A 114 13.57 2.01 -14.28
N ASP A 115 13.75 2.27 -15.58
CA ASP A 115 13.38 1.32 -16.63
C ASP A 115 14.23 0.03 -16.56
N LYS A 116 15.53 0.16 -16.28
CA LYS A 116 16.42 -0.99 -16.11
C LYS A 116 16.15 -1.74 -14.81
N LEU A 117 15.74 -1.07 -13.76
CA LEU A 117 15.32 -1.70 -12.51
C LEU A 117 14.05 -2.54 -12.73
N ASP A 118 13.06 -1.99 -13.43
CA ASP A 118 11.82 -2.68 -13.78
C ASP A 118 12.07 -3.93 -14.63
N GLU A 119 12.92 -3.80 -15.67
CA GLU A 119 13.36 -4.92 -16.52
C GLU A 119 14.11 -6.00 -15.71
N LEU A 120 15.04 -5.60 -14.83
CA LEU A 120 15.81 -6.54 -13.97
C LEU A 120 14.92 -7.32 -13.02
N LEU A 121 13.79 -6.75 -12.63
CA LEU A 121 12.79 -7.35 -11.74
C LEU A 121 11.71 -8.14 -12.49
N ASP A 122 11.82 -8.25 -13.83
CA ASP A 122 10.83 -8.90 -14.70
C ASP A 122 9.43 -8.28 -14.61
N PHE A 123 9.39 -6.95 -14.64
CA PHE A 123 8.15 -6.15 -14.64
C PHE A 123 7.16 -6.55 -13.52
N PRO A 124 7.55 -6.40 -12.24
CA PRO A 124 6.74 -6.86 -11.13
C PRO A 124 5.44 -6.06 -11.03
N GLU A 125 4.33 -6.76 -10.81
CA GLU A 125 3.03 -6.13 -10.60
C GLU A 125 2.81 -5.70 -9.13
N PHE A 126 3.55 -6.28 -8.19
CA PHE A 126 3.42 -6.05 -6.74
C PHE A 126 4.79 -5.94 -6.07
N ASP A 127 4.85 -5.09 -5.06
CA ASP A 127 5.99 -4.99 -4.15
C ASP A 127 5.98 -6.11 -3.07
N PRO A 128 6.96 -6.16 -2.15
CA PRO A 128 6.99 -7.15 -1.08
C PRO A 128 5.80 -7.12 -0.12
N HIS A 129 5.10 -6.00 0.00
CA HIS A 129 3.93 -5.82 0.87
C HIS A 129 2.62 -6.19 0.16
N GLY A 130 2.67 -6.48 -1.14
CA GLY A 130 1.52 -6.76 -1.99
C GLY A 130 0.86 -5.50 -2.58
N ASP A 131 1.48 -4.35 -2.44
CA ASP A 131 1.03 -3.11 -3.03
C ASP A 131 1.29 -3.09 -4.55
N ILE A 132 0.30 -2.60 -5.31
CA ILE A 132 0.35 -2.60 -6.78
C ILE A 132 1.39 -1.60 -7.29
N ILE A 133 2.36 -2.06 -8.04
CA ILE A 133 3.34 -1.21 -8.73
C ILE A 133 2.67 -0.58 -9.96
N PRO A 134 2.55 0.76 -10.05
CA PRO A 134 2.06 1.41 -11.26
C PRO A 134 2.92 1.01 -12.47
N ASN A 135 2.30 0.73 -13.61
CA ASN A 135 3.05 0.43 -14.82
C ASN A 135 3.79 1.66 -15.38
N ALA A 136 4.58 1.50 -16.44
CA ALA A 136 5.35 2.59 -17.06
C ALA A 136 4.47 3.73 -17.62
N LYS A 137 3.17 3.50 -17.83
CA LYS A 137 2.19 4.52 -18.23
C LYS A 137 1.54 5.23 -17.04
N GLY A 138 1.86 4.83 -15.81
CA GLY A 138 1.25 5.35 -14.60
C GLY A 138 -0.14 4.79 -14.29
N GLU A 139 -0.54 3.69 -14.94
CA GLU A 139 -1.80 3.02 -14.66
C GLU A 139 -1.66 2.15 -13.41
N ILE A 140 -2.65 2.25 -12.52
CA ILE A 140 -2.75 1.46 -11.29
C ILE A 140 -3.97 0.55 -11.45
N LYS A 141 -3.75 -0.76 -11.45
CA LYS A 141 -4.85 -1.74 -11.46
C LYS A 141 -5.59 -1.69 -10.12
N VAL A 142 -6.88 -2.07 -10.11
CA VAL A 142 -7.70 -2.02 -8.88
C VAL A 142 -7.22 -3.06 -7.87
N ALA A 143 -7.06 -2.62 -6.62
CA ALA A 143 -6.59 -3.42 -5.51
C ALA A 143 -7.66 -4.36 -4.92
N PHE A 144 -7.22 -5.28 -4.07
CA PHE A 144 -8.03 -6.18 -3.29
C PHE A 144 -8.87 -5.42 -2.26
N LYS A 145 -10.17 -5.78 -2.11
CA LYS A 145 -11.10 -5.06 -1.24
C LYS A 145 -11.42 -5.77 0.06
N LYS A 146 -11.25 -7.10 0.13
CA LYS A 146 -11.59 -7.89 1.31
C LYS A 146 -10.41 -8.01 2.26
N THR A 147 -10.73 -7.93 3.55
CA THR A 147 -9.77 -8.17 4.62
C THR A 147 -9.97 -9.58 5.19
N LEU A 148 -8.98 -10.06 5.93
CA LEU A 148 -9.11 -11.33 6.67
C LEU A 148 -10.28 -11.29 7.67
N ALA A 149 -10.58 -10.11 8.21
CA ALA A 149 -11.74 -9.92 9.09
C ALA A 149 -13.09 -10.19 8.40
N ASP A 150 -13.16 -10.05 7.06
CA ASP A 150 -14.37 -10.27 6.27
C ASP A 150 -14.56 -11.73 5.84
N VAL A 151 -13.60 -12.61 6.12
CA VAL A 151 -13.66 -14.03 5.75
C VAL A 151 -14.42 -14.81 6.83
N ASP A 152 -15.44 -15.58 6.45
CA ASP A 152 -16.23 -16.35 7.40
C ASP A 152 -15.47 -17.54 8.00
N ALA A 153 -15.90 -17.98 9.20
CA ALA A 153 -15.38 -19.17 9.83
C ALA A 153 -15.60 -20.42 8.93
N GLY A 154 -14.62 -21.30 8.90
CA GLY A 154 -14.58 -22.49 8.05
C GLY A 154 -14.15 -22.22 6.60
N LYS A 155 -13.89 -20.97 6.21
CA LYS A 155 -13.45 -20.61 4.84
C LYS A 155 -11.95 -20.41 4.76
N SER A 156 -11.43 -20.60 3.54
CA SER A 156 -10.00 -20.39 3.23
C SER A 156 -9.82 -19.21 2.28
N CYS A 157 -8.75 -18.48 2.50
CA CYS A 157 -8.34 -17.34 1.67
C CYS A 157 -6.83 -17.32 1.47
N LYS A 158 -6.35 -16.47 0.58
CA LYS A 158 -4.93 -16.26 0.32
C LYS A 158 -4.56 -14.82 0.68
N MET A 159 -3.49 -14.64 1.46
CA MET A 159 -2.95 -13.33 1.77
C MET A 159 -2.33 -12.69 0.52
N MET A 160 -2.72 -11.46 0.22
CA MET A 160 -2.27 -10.75 -0.98
C MET A 160 -1.49 -9.48 -0.66
N ALA A 161 -1.87 -8.76 0.39
CA ALA A 161 -1.24 -7.51 0.77
C ALA A 161 -1.50 -7.20 2.26
N VAL A 162 -0.84 -6.18 2.76
CA VAL A 162 -1.11 -5.57 4.06
C VAL A 162 -1.55 -4.10 3.86
N LYS A 163 -2.30 -3.55 4.81
CA LYS A 163 -2.66 -2.13 4.83
C LYS A 163 -1.70 -1.31 5.69
N ASP A 164 -1.20 -1.92 6.76
CA ASP A 164 -0.28 -1.29 7.72
C ASP A 164 1.15 -1.76 7.42
N ASN A 165 2.01 -0.83 6.96
CA ASN A 165 3.41 -1.10 6.63
C ASN A 165 4.36 -0.70 7.77
N SER A 166 3.83 -0.46 8.99
CA SER A 166 4.69 -0.19 10.14
C SER A 166 5.54 -1.41 10.51
N VAL A 167 6.80 -1.16 10.88
CA VAL A 167 7.76 -2.21 11.28
C VAL A 167 7.16 -3.16 12.32
N ASN A 168 6.48 -2.61 13.34
CA ASN A 168 5.86 -3.41 14.40
C ASN A 168 4.76 -4.35 13.86
N PHE A 169 3.95 -3.88 12.90
CA PHE A 169 2.92 -4.70 12.29
C PHE A 169 3.52 -5.79 11.41
N LEU A 170 4.48 -5.45 10.56
CA LEU A 170 5.14 -6.40 9.66
C LEU A 170 5.86 -7.51 10.44
N GLN A 171 6.59 -7.16 11.51
CA GLN A 171 7.21 -8.14 12.40
C GLN A 171 6.17 -9.04 13.09
N TYR A 172 5.02 -8.50 13.46
CA TYR A 172 3.94 -9.29 14.04
C TYR A 172 3.32 -10.25 13.01
N VAL A 173 3.16 -9.83 11.75
CA VAL A 173 2.70 -10.71 10.65
C VAL A 173 3.65 -11.90 10.49
N VAL A 174 4.97 -11.66 10.47
CA VAL A 174 5.99 -12.74 10.40
C VAL A 174 5.91 -13.65 11.62
N LYS A 175 5.76 -13.09 12.82
CA LYS A 175 5.63 -13.87 14.08
C LYS A 175 4.40 -14.79 14.07
N VAL A 176 3.32 -14.40 13.43
CA VAL A 176 2.10 -15.22 13.25
C VAL A 176 2.32 -16.30 12.17
N GLY A 177 3.44 -16.27 11.44
CA GLY A 177 3.75 -17.19 10.36
C GLY A 177 3.10 -16.84 9.03
N LEU A 178 2.62 -15.58 8.89
CA LEU A 178 1.99 -15.08 7.67
C LEU A 178 3.01 -14.44 6.73
N GLY A 179 2.71 -14.52 5.43
CA GLY A 179 3.44 -13.87 4.35
C GLY A 179 2.57 -13.82 3.09
N ILE A 180 2.98 -13.01 2.14
CA ILE A 180 2.29 -12.89 0.85
C ILE A 180 2.20 -14.27 0.17
N ASN A 181 1.04 -14.56 -0.40
CA ASN A 181 0.64 -15.85 -1.00
C ASN A 181 0.39 -17.00 -0.02
N ASN A 182 0.51 -16.83 1.29
CA ASN A 182 0.11 -17.89 2.21
C ASN A 182 -1.41 -18.13 2.12
N ASN A 183 -1.77 -19.42 2.18
CA ASN A 183 -3.15 -19.81 2.37
C ASN A 183 -3.49 -19.75 3.87
N ILE A 184 -4.62 -19.18 4.17
CA ILE A 184 -5.14 -18.98 5.52
C ILE A 184 -6.49 -19.66 5.60
N GLN A 185 -6.69 -20.54 6.59
CA GLN A 185 -8.00 -21.06 6.95
C GLN A 185 -8.49 -20.32 8.19
N VAL A 186 -9.66 -19.72 8.13
CA VAL A 186 -10.33 -19.14 9.29
C VAL A 186 -11.08 -20.26 10.02
N ILE A 187 -10.62 -20.64 11.22
CA ILE A 187 -11.21 -21.73 11.99
C ILE A 187 -12.47 -21.25 12.71
N SER A 188 -12.32 -20.17 13.50
CA SER A 188 -13.42 -19.59 14.28
C SER A 188 -13.28 -18.08 14.41
N LYS A 189 -14.40 -17.45 14.75
CA LYS A 189 -14.47 -16.05 15.17
C LYS A 189 -15.22 -15.98 16.49
N GLU A 190 -14.61 -15.32 17.47
CA GLU A 190 -15.25 -15.13 18.77
C GLU A 190 -16.14 -13.89 18.76
N ASN A 191 -17.39 -14.07 19.19
CA ASN A 191 -18.38 -12.98 19.20
C ASN A 191 -18.11 -11.94 20.29
N TYR A 192 -17.44 -12.34 21.38
CA TYR A 192 -17.26 -11.47 22.55
C TYR A 192 -16.15 -10.44 22.32
N ASP A 193 -14.98 -10.87 21.88
CA ASP A 193 -13.78 -10.03 21.72
C ASP A 193 -13.30 -9.93 20.27
N SER A 194 -14.05 -10.56 19.35
CA SER A 194 -13.75 -10.56 17.91
C SER A 194 -12.36 -11.13 17.56
N LEU A 195 -11.83 -12.04 18.40
CA LEU A 195 -10.64 -12.81 18.07
C LEU A 195 -10.94 -13.80 16.93
N LEU A 196 -9.99 -13.91 16.01
CA LEU A 196 -10.02 -14.89 14.94
C LEU A 196 -9.00 -15.99 15.26
N SER A 197 -9.44 -17.26 15.21
CA SER A 197 -8.52 -18.40 15.15
C SER A 197 -8.26 -18.73 13.69
N ILE A 198 -7.01 -18.70 13.29
CA ILE A 198 -6.57 -18.95 11.92
C ILE A 198 -5.55 -20.08 11.89
N GLU A 199 -5.53 -20.84 10.80
CA GLU A 199 -4.50 -21.84 10.52
C GLU A 199 -3.70 -21.42 9.29
N VAL A 200 -2.37 -21.45 9.42
CA VAL A 200 -1.41 -21.14 8.37
C VAL A 200 -0.32 -22.22 8.39
N ASN A 201 -0.13 -22.94 7.31
CA ASN A 201 0.88 -24.00 7.20
C ASN A 201 0.78 -25.07 8.32
N GLY A 202 -0.44 -25.39 8.76
CA GLY A 202 -0.69 -26.37 9.84
C GLY A 202 -0.51 -25.81 11.27
N ILE A 203 -0.19 -24.52 11.42
CA ILE A 203 -0.04 -23.86 12.72
C ILE A 203 -1.27 -23.01 13.00
N VAL A 204 -1.91 -23.26 14.14
CA VAL A 204 -3.07 -22.49 14.61
C VAL A 204 -2.60 -21.32 15.46
N SER A 205 -3.12 -20.14 15.15
CA SER A 205 -2.83 -18.90 15.89
C SER A 205 -4.10 -18.08 16.09
N SER A 206 -4.19 -17.35 17.20
CA SER A 206 -5.26 -16.39 17.44
C SER A 206 -4.80 -14.98 17.14
N VAL A 207 -5.59 -14.24 16.35
CA VAL A 207 -5.29 -12.86 15.94
C VAL A 207 -6.46 -11.94 16.28
N SER A 208 -6.15 -10.68 16.59
CA SER A 208 -7.19 -9.69 16.87
C SER A 208 -7.93 -9.25 15.60
N GLN A 209 -9.14 -8.74 15.77
CA GLN A 209 -9.90 -8.13 14.67
C GLN A 209 -9.10 -6.97 14.02
N LYS A 210 -8.42 -6.14 14.82
CA LYS A 210 -7.57 -5.07 14.31
C LYS A 210 -6.47 -5.60 13.39
N PHE A 211 -5.82 -6.70 13.77
CA PHE A 211 -4.83 -7.36 12.91
C PHE A 211 -5.47 -7.85 11.61
N ALA A 212 -6.57 -8.58 11.71
CA ALA A 212 -7.26 -9.15 10.55
C ALA A 212 -7.80 -8.08 9.56
N GLN A 213 -8.18 -6.90 10.04
CA GLN A 213 -8.59 -5.77 9.21
C GLN A 213 -7.44 -5.16 8.38
N ASN A 214 -6.20 -5.43 8.76
CA ASN A 214 -5.00 -4.95 8.06
C ASN A 214 -4.39 -6.00 7.10
N ILE A 215 -4.96 -7.20 7.01
CA ILE A 215 -4.54 -8.24 6.06
C ILE A 215 -5.53 -8.28 4.90
N LEU A 216 -5.06 -8.00 3.69
CA LEU A 216 -5.85 -8.07 2.46
C LEU A 216 -5.78 -9.47 1.86
N VAL A 217 -6.95 -9.99 1.47
CA VAL A 217 -7.09 -11.38 1.03
C VAL A 217 -7.94 -11.52 -0.23
N VAL A 218 -7.73 -12.63 -0.93
CA VAL A 218 -8.60 -13.12 -2.02
C VAL A 218 -9.00 -14.58 -1.74
N CYS A 219 -9.93 -15.13 -2.51
CA CYS A 219 -10.24 -16.54 -2.39
C CYS A 219 -9.00 -17.40 -2.72
N SER A 220 -8.88 -18.59 -2.09
CA SER A 220 -7.69 -19.44 -2.20
C SER A 220 -7.35 -19.90 -3.63
N PHE A 221 -8.30 -19.79 -4.55
CA PHE A 221 -8.15 -20.18 -5.96
C PHE A 221 -7.78 -19.03 -6.89
N CYS A 222 -7.62 -17.79 -6.37
CA CYS A 222 -7.22 -16.65 -7.18
C CYS A 222 -5.69 -16.53 -7.26
N GLU A 223 -5.18 -16.25 -8.48
CA GLU A 223 -3.77 -15.93 -8.70
C GLU A 223 -3.53 -14.43 -8.61
N LEU A 224 -2.33 -14.05 -8.21
CA LEU A 224 -1.85 -12.67 -8.23
C LEU A 224 -2.06 -12.05 -9.63
N GLY A 225 -2.63 -10.84 -9.68
CA GLY A 225 -2.80 -10.07 -10.92
C GLY A 225 -3.95 -10.47 -11.82
N LYS A 226 -4.65 -11.57 -11.55
CA LYS A 226 -5.84 -11.96 -12.32
C LYS A 226 -7.10 -11.60 -11.56
N ALA A 227 -7.95 -10.75 -12.17
CA ALA A 227 -9.31 -10.56 -11.67
C ALA A 227 -9.99 -11.93 -11.57
N CYS A 228 -10.65 -12.20 -10.44
CA CYS A 228 -11.38 -13.44 -10.27
C CYS A 228 -12.45 -13.52 -11.38
N SER A 229 -12.25 -14.44 -12.33
CA SER A 229 -13.15 -14.64 -13.48
C SER A 229 -14.47 -15.32 -13.11
N LYS A 230 -14.62 -15.75 -11.86
CA LYS A 230 -15.87 -16.33 -11.38
C LYS A 230 -16.76 -15.20 -10.88
N THR A 231 -17.93 -15.06 -11.49
CA THR A 231 -19.02 -14.12 -11.16
C THR A 231 -19.52 -14.25 -9.70
N LYS A 232 -19.00 -15.22 -8.96
CA LYS A 232 -19.16 -15.44 -7.53
C LYS A 232 -17.83 -15.88 -6.94
N CYS A 233 -16.94 -14.92 -6.68
CA CYS A 233 -15.85 -15.15 -5.72
C CYS A 233 -16.50 -15.13 -4.33
N GLU A 234 -17.17 -16.24 -4.02
CA GLU A 234 -17.79 -16.47 -2.71
C GLU A 234 -16.67 -16.74 -1.71
N ILE A 235 -16.03 -15.67 -1.21
CA ILE A 235 -15.52 -15.65 0.15
C ILE A 235 -16.76 -15.37 1.01
N MET A 236 -17.74 -16.25 0.86
CA MET A 236 -18.87 -16.37 1.79
C MET A 236 -18.48 -17.34 2.87
#